data_037a099cba4f59b6b57efd2a115fa74e
#
_entry.id   037a099cba4f59b6b57efd2a115fa74e
#
_cell.length_a   1.000
_cell.length_b   1.000
_cell.length_c   1.000
_cell.angle_alpha   90.00
_cell.angle_beta   90.00
_cell.angle_gamma   90.00
#
_symmetry.space_group_name_H-M   'P 1'
#
loop_
_entity.id
_entity.type
_entity.pdbx_description
1 polymer ?
#
loop_
_entity_poly.entity_id
_entity_poly.type
_entity_poly.pdbx_seq_one_letter_code
_entity_poly.pdbx_strand_id
1 'polypeptide(L)'
;MNRKLKICVIGGGIFGLTTAIYLSKYSKIIKIFDRNSYILNGATRYNHNRHHYGFHYPRSLETAYQCLDAKKDFHKYYKNCIDYYFQNIYAISKDNSKISYHKFENFCKKAFLKLSNIDIPITIFHPEKISKCYVVNEGVYNFFKIKSAIIKRVVNSKNIKIIKNININSFVDQNKFIEYLSGNKLIKEDFDIIINATYDGINSHILKTKNKINMEYNLQEMCKHAWNYQQNY
;
A
#
# COMPACT_ATOMS: atom_id res chain seq x y z
N MET A 1 35.34 -9.50 4.50
CA MET A 1 34.17 -10.30 4.10
C MET A 1 32.90 -9.63 4.66
N ASN A 2 32.04 -9.07 3.82
CA ASN A 2 30.77 -8.51 4.30
C ASN A 2 29.88 -9.66 4.77
N ARG A 3 29.60 -9.73 6.08
CA ARG A 3 28.67 -10.69 6.67
C ARG A 3 27.28 -10.50 6.06
N LYS A 4 26.80 -11.50 5.33
CA LYS A 4 25.44 -11.47 4.78
C LYS A 4 24.43 -11.63 5.90
N LEU A 5 23.47 -10.71 5.98
CA LEU A 5 22.49 -10.59 7.07
C LEU A 5 21.41 -11.69 7.02
N LYS A 6 20.91 -12.08 8.19
CA LYS A 6 19.70 -12.87 8.40
C LYS A 6 18.57 -11.91 8.77
N ILE A 7 17.56 -11.79 7.92
CA ILE A 7 16.51 -10.77 8.03
C ILE A 7 15.15 -11.42 8.26
N CYS A 8 14.39 -10.86 9.21
CA CYS A 8 12.98 -11.17 9.42
C CYS A 8 12.12 -10.04 8.84
N VAL A 9 11.05 -10.39 8.12
CA VAL A 9 9.98 -9.47 7.72
C VAL A 9 8.67 -10.00 8.27
N ILE A 10 7.97 -9.19 9.06
CA ILE A 10 6.66 -9.52 9.62
C ILE A 10 5.60 -8.83 8.76
N GLY A 11 4.80 -9.62 8.04
CA GLY A 11 3.77 -9.15 7.11
C GLY A 11 4.12 -9.42 5.64
N GLY A 12 3.36 -10.28 4.98
CA GLY A 12 3.45 -10.65 3.57
C GLY A 12 2.59 -9.78 2.64
N GLY A 13 2.38 -8.51 2.99
CA GLY A 13 1.78 -7.49 2.14
C GLY A 13 2.77 -6.95 1.10
N ILE A 14 2.31 -6.01 0.24
CA ILE A 14 3.15 -5.42 -0.81
C ILE A 14 4.44 -4.79 -0.26
N PHE A 15 4.38 -4.10 0.86
CA PHE A 15 5.54 -3.48 1.47
C PHE A 15 6.55 -4.51 1.97
N GLY A 16 6.11 -5.52 2.74
CA GLY A 16 7.00 -6.55 3.26
C GLY A 16 7.67 -7.35 2.15
N LEU A 17 6.90 -7.78 1.14
CA LEU A 17 7.43 -8.55 0.02
C LEU A 17 8.38 -7.73 -0.85
N THR A 18 8.05 -6.45 -1.15
CA THR A 18 8.93 -5.58 -1.94
C THR A 18 10.23 -5.30 -1.21
N THR A 19 10.16 -5.05 0.10
CA THR A 19 11.34 -4.86 0.96
C THR A 19 12.22 -6.11 0.97
N ALA A 20 11.61 -7.30 1.12
CA ALA A 20 12.35 -8.56 1.07
C ALA A 20 13.04 -8.77 -0.27
N ILE A 21 12.35 -8.52 -1.39
CA ILE A 21 12.93 -8.60 -2.74
C ILE A 21 14.10 -7.63 -2.89
N TYR A 22 13.95 -6.39 -2.41
CA TYR A 22 15.03 -5.40 -2.45
C TYR A 22 16.26 -5.84 -1.65
N LEU A 23 16.05 -6.34 -0.43
CA LEU A 23 17.10 -6.75 0.50
C LEU A 23 17.72 -8.11 0.16
N SER A 24 17.12 -8.89 -0.73
CA SER A 24 17.58 -10.24 -1.06
C SER A 24 19.04 -10.28 -1.53
N LYS A 25 19.49 -9.25 -2.23
CA LYS A 25 20.89 -9.14 -2.72
C LYS A 25 21.91 -8.89 -1.60
N TYR A 26 21.48 -8.38 -0.45
CA TYR A 26 22.34 -8.01 0.67
C TYR A 26 22.27 -8.99 1.84
N SER A 27 21.41 -10.00 1.76
CA SER A 27 21.13 -10.94 2.84
C SER A 27 21.54 -12.37 2.53
N LYS A 28 21.87 -13.15 3.59
CA LYS A 28 22.06 -14.59 3.51
C LYS A 28 20.72 -15.31 3.37
N ILE A 29 19.75 -14.88 4.18
CA ILE A 29 18.40 -15.41 4.19
C ILE A 29 17.43 -14.34 4.67
N ILE A 30 16.24 -14.30 4.07
CA ILE A 30 15.10 -13.52 4.52
C ILE A 30 13.95 -14.47 4.81
N LYS A 31 13.40 -14.38 6.02
CA LYS A 31 12.17 -15.07 6.39
C LYS A 31 11.02 -14.06 6.48
N ILE A 32 9.96 -14.29 5.71
CA ILE A 32 8.75 -13.48 5.74
C ILE A 32 7.69 -14.28 6.49
N PHE A 33 7.17 -13.72 7.57
CA PHE A 33 6.09 -14.31 8.36
C PHE A 33 4.78 -13.62 8.06
N ASP A 34 3.72 -14.38 7.76
CA ASP A 34 2.37 -13.84 7.60
C ASP A 34 1.36 -14.67 8.40
N ARG A 35 0.41 -13.98 9.04
CA ARG A 35 -0.68 -14.61 9.79
C ARG A 35 -1.68 -15.34 8.90
N ASN A 36 -1.77 -14.92 7.64
CA ASN A 36 -2.72 -15.47 6.67
C ASN A 36 -2.12 -16.69 5.94
N SER A 37 -3.00 -17.54 5.41
CA SER A 37 -2.64 -18.65 4.52
C SER A 37 -2.17 -18.18 3.14
N TYR A 38 -2.51 -16.95 2.75
CA TYR A 38 -2.13 -16.35 1.48
C TYR A 38 -1.46 -15.00 1.68
N ILE A 39 -0.33 -14.78 1.00
CA ILE A 39 0.32 -13.47 0.93
C ILE A 39 -0.54 -12.46 0.17
N LEU A 40 -0.30 -11.16 0.41
CA LEU A 40 -1.03 -10.05 -0.22
C LEU A 40 -2.54 -10.06 0.08
N ASN A 41 -3.01 -10.75 1.11
CA ASN A 41 -4.43 -10.93 1.42
C ASN A 41 -4.97 -9.95 2.48
N GLY A 42 -4.25 -8.89 2.78
CA GLY A 42 -4.67 -7.78 3.65
C GLY A 42 -5.00 -6.52 2.86
N ALA A 43 -4.66 -5.36 3.39
CA ALA A 43 -4.88 -4.05 2.78
C ALA A 43 -4.40 -3.94 1.31
N THR A 44 -3.39 -4.72 0.93
CA THR A 44 -2.91 -4.76 -0.47
C THR A 44 -3.98 -5.23 -1.45
N ARG A 45 -4.88 -6.12 -1.03
CA ARG A 45 -5.98 -6.63 -1.85
C ARG A 45 -7.23 -5.76 -1.76
N TYR A 46 -7.50 -5.25 -0.56
CA TYR A 46 -8.74 -4.57 -0.23
C TYR A 46 -8.51 -3.06 -0.12
N ASN A 47 -8.23 -2.41 -1.25
CA ASN A 47 -8.07 -0.97 -1.37
C ASN A 47 -8.60 -0.49 -2.73
N HIS A 48 -8.61 0.82 -2.97
CA HIS A 48 -9.13 1.39 -4.22
C HIS A 48 -8.25 1.16 -5.46
N ASN A 49 -7.08 0.54 -5.31
CA ASN A 49 -6.10 0.28 -6.36
C ASN A 49 -5.71 1.51 -7.20
N ARG A 50 -5.91 2.72 -6.67
CA ARG A 50 -5.56 3.95 -7.36
C ARG A 50 -4.09 4.27 -7.19
N HIS A 51 -3.44 4.57 -8.29
CA HIS A 51 -2.07 5.05 -8.28
C HIS A 51 -2.08 6.57 -8.12
N HIS A 52 -2.19 7.03 -6.88
CA HIS A 52 -2.34 8.44 -6.54
C HIS A 52 -1.13 9.29 -6.95
N TYR A 53 -1.42 10.41 -7.63
CA TYR A 53 -0.43 11.43 -7.99
C TYR A 53 -0.52 12.66 -7.09
N GLY A 54 -1.42 12.64 -6.11
CA GLY A 54 -1.60 13.75 -5.17
C GLY A 54 -2.94 14.45 -5.26
N PHE A 55 -3.72 14.27 -6.32
CA PHE A 55 -5.05 14.90 -6.48
C PHE A 55 -5.98 14.68 -5.29
N HIS A 56 -5.85 13.55 -4.61
CA HIS A 56 -6.66 13.19 -3.45
C HIS A 56 -6.33 14.02 -2.19
N TYR A 57 -5.23 14.75 -2.19
CA TYR A 57 -4.73 15.49 -1.02
C TYR A 57 -4.71 17.01 -1.22
N PRO A 58 -5.84 17.65 -1.62
CA PRO A 58 -5.85 19.06 -2.05
C PRO A 58 -5.61 20.06 -0.91
N ARG A 59 -5.47 19.57 0.32
CA ARG A 59 -5.16 20.39 1.51
C ARG A 59 -3.70 20.29 1.96
N SER A 60 -2.88 19.45 1.27
CA SER A 60 -1.47 19.26 1.59
C SER A 60 -0.62 19.16 0.34
N LEU A 61 0.06 20.23 -0.01
CA LEU A 61 1.05 20.23 -1.10
C LEU A 61 2.21 19.27 -0.81
N GLU A 62 2.63 19.17 0.43
CA GLU A 62 3.69 18.26 0.86
C GLU A 62 3.32 16.80 0.53
N THR A 63 2.12 16.37 0.91
CA THR A 63 1.63 15.01 0.60
C THR A 63 1.54 14.78 -0.91
N ALA A 64 1.12 15.80 -1.69
CA ALA A 64 1.08 15.69 -3.14
C ALA A 64 2.48 15.48 -3.73
N TYR A 65 3.49 16.22 -3.27
CA TYR A 65 4.87 16.04 -3.69
C TYR A 65 5.43 14.67 -3.31
N GLN A 66 5.14 14.19 -2.09
CA GLN A 66 5.50 12.84 -1.66
C GLN A 66 4.89 11.76 -2.57
N CYS A 67 3.63 11.92 -3.00
CA CYS A 67 2.99 11.01 -3.97
C CYS A 67 3.71 11.03 -5.33
N LEU A 68 4.09 12.21 -5.83
CA LEU A 68 4.81 12.35 -7.10
C LEU A 68 6.20 11.72 -7.06
N ASP A 69 6.91 11.84 -5.94
CA ASP A 69 8.22 11.21 -5.77
C ASP A 69 8.08 9.69 -5.61
N ALA A 70 7.15 9.23 -4.78
CA ALA A 70 6.86 7.80 -4.59
C ALA A 70 6.43 7.11 -5.91
N LYS A 71 5.78 7.84 -6.82
CA LYS A 71 5.44 7.35 -8.16
C LYS A 71 6.65 6.82 -8.92
N LYS A 72 7.79 7.51 -8.86
CA LYS A 72 9.03 7.12 -9.55
C LYS A 72 9.51 5.77 -9.05
N ASP A 73 9.52 5.57 -7.73
CA ASP A 73 9.94 4.32 -7.11
C ASP A 73 8.93 3.20 -7.36
N PHE A 74 7.64 3.49 -7.30
CA PHE A 74 6.61 2.50 -7.63
C PHE A 74 6.73 2.03 -9.10
N HIS A 75 6.94 2.95 -10.04
CA HIS A 75 7.15 2.62 -11.45
C HIS A 75 8.37 1.74 -11.70
N LYS A 76 9.44 1.91 -10.94
CA LYS A 76 10.63 1.07 -11.02
C LYS A 76 10.33 -0.42 -10.80
N TYR A 77 9.37 -0.73 -9.94
CA TYR A 77 8.99 -2.10 -9.60
C TYR A 77 7.74 -2.60 -10.33
N TYR A 78 6.76 -1.72 -10.59
CA TYR A 78 5.39 -2.11 -10.92
C TYR A 78 4.77 -1.34 -12.10
N LYS A 79 5.55 -0.64 -12.93
CA LYS A 79 5.03 0.15 -14.08
C LYS A 79 4.07 -0.67 -14.96
N ASN A 80 4.41 -1.92 -15.26
CA ASN A 80 3.60 -2.80 -16.12
C ASN A 80 2.35 -3.36 -15.42
N CYS A 81 2.16 -3.02 -14.14
CA CYS A 81 0.97 -3.41 -13.37
C CYS A 81 -0.04 -2.27 -13.25
N ILE A 82 0.19 -1.14 -13.95
CA ILE A 82 -0.67 0.03 -13.91
C ILE A 82 -1.41 0.11 -15.23
N ASP A 83 -2.72 0.21 -15.14
CA ASP A 83 -3.62 0.39 -16.27
C ASP A 83 -4.11 1.85 -16.30
N TYR A 84 -4.18 2.47 -17.50
CA TYR A 84 -4.56 3.88 -17.73
C TYR A 84 -5.79 4.03 -18.62
N TYR A 85 -6.49 2.94 -18.89
CA TYR A 85 -7.68 2.95 -19.75
C TYR A 85 -8.96 3.39 -19.01
N PHE A 86 -8.87 3.61 -17.70
CA PHE A 86 -9.97 4.18 -16.92
C PHE A 86 -9.87 5.70 -16.85
N GLN A 87 -11.00 6.35 -16.99
CA GLN A 87 -11.10 7.77 -16.67
C GLN A 87 -11.31 7.95 -15.17
N ASN A 88 -10.38 8.62 -14.51
CA ASN A 88 -10.53 8.99 -13.11
C ASN A 88 -11.16 10.39 -13.03
N ILE A 89 -12.36 10.45 -12.45
CA ILE A 89 -13.12 11.69 -12.30
C ILE A 89 -13.00 12.17 -10.85
N TYR A 90 -12.65 13.44 -10.71
CA TYR A 90 -12.73 14.18 -9.45
C TYR A 90 -13.92 15.14 -9.53
N ALA A 91 -14.91 14.92 -8.67
CA ALA A 91 -16.07 15.78 -8.54
C ALA A 91 -15.99 16.58 -7.24
N ILE A 92 -16.18 17.89 -7.34
CA ILE A 92 -16.21 18.78 -6.17
C ILE A 92 -17.67 19.02 -5.80
N SER A 93 -18.07 18.63 -4.61
CA SER A 93 -19.43 18.85 -4.12
C SER A 93 -19.74 20.33 -3.93
N LYS A 94 -20.98 20.71 -4.17
CA LYS A 94 -21.51 22.05 -3.82
C LYS A 94 -21.60 22.22 -2.32
N ASP A 95 -22.10 21.17 -1.65
CA ASP A 95 -22.40 21.20 -0.23
C ASP A 95 -21.35 20.43 0.57
N ASN A 96 -20.99 20.95 1.74
CA ASN A 96 -20.10 20.28 2.71
C ASN A 96 -18.70 19.89 2.17
N SER A 97 -18.28 20.44 1.04
CA SER A 97 -16.91 20.23 0.57
C SER A 97 -15.92 21.01 1.44
N LYS A 98 -14.86 20.35 1.88
CA LYS A 98 -13.77 20.97 2.65
C LYS A 98 -12.94 21.95 1.82
N ILE A 99 -13.09 21.95 0.49
CA ILE A 99 -12.45 22.88 -0.44
C ILE A 99 -13.42 23.26 -1.58
N SER A 100 -13.30 24.48 -2.08
CA SER A 100 -13.97 24.89 -3.31
C SER A 100 -13.21 24.39 -4.55
N TYR A 101 -13.88 24.35 -5.71
CA TYR A 101 -13.22 23.98 -6.95
C TYR A 101 -12.11 24.96 -7.33
N HIS A 102 -12.21 26.24 -7.04
CA HIS A 102 -11.12 27.20 -7.22
C HIS A 102 -9.88 26.87 -6.39
N LYS A 103 -10.07 26.48 -5.13
CA LYS A 103 -8.95 26.03 -4.27
C LYS A 103 -8.33 24.76 -4.81
N PHE A 104 -9.13 23.83 -5.34
CA PHE A 104 -8.63 22.60 -5.95
C PHE A 104 -7.81 22.88 -7.22
N GLU A 105 -8.31 23.73 -8.14
CA GLU A 105 -7.57 24.14 -9.33
C GLU A 105 -6.23 24.81 -8.98
N ASN A 106 -6.26 25.74 -8.02
CA ASN A 106 -5.03 26.42 -7.57
C ASN A 106 -4.03 25.45 -6.93
N PHE A 107 -4.53 24.51 -6.14
CA PHE A 107 -3.69 23.42 -5.60
C PHE A 107 -3.06 22.60 -6.72
N CYS A 108 -3.85 22.12 -7.68
CA CYS A 108 -3.34 21.34 -8.81
C CYS A 108 -2.29 22.11 -9.61
N LYS A 109 -2.51 23.40 -9.85
CA LYS A 109 -1.51 24.28 -10.50
C LYS A 109 -0.21 24.33 -9.73
N LYS A 110 -0.27 24.55 -8.40
CA LYS A 110 0.91 24.59 -7.53
C LYS A 110 1.64 23.25 -7.45
N ALA A 111 0.91 22.14 -7.48
CA ALA A 111 1.47 20.78 -7.43
C ALA A 111 1.87 20.25 -8.82
N PHE A 112 1.79 21.06 -9.89
CA PHE A 112 2.06 20.66 -11.27
C PHE A 112 1.21 19.46 -11.74
N LEU A 113 0.00 19.32 -11.19
CA LEU A 113 -0.95 18.27 -11.54
C LEU A 113 -1.87 18.75 -12.67
N LYS A 114 -1.86 18.02 -13.79
CA LYS A 114 -2.71 18.33 -14.95
C LYS A 114 -4.11 17.78 -14.75
N LEU A 115 -5.12 18.62 -14.96
CA LEU A 115 -6.53 18.25 -14.95
C LEU A 115 -7.23 18.84 -16.19
N SER A 116 -8.29 18.17 -16.62
CA SER A 116 -9.16 18.64 -17.70
C SER A 116 -10.58 18.81 -17.16
N ASN A 117 -11.18 19.96 -17.42
CA ASN A 117 -12.58 20.20 -17.10
C ASN A 117 -13.46 19.31 -17.97
N ILE A 118 -14.52 18.77 -17.39
CA ILE A 118 -15.56 18.03 -18.09
C ILE A 118 -16.92 18.46 -17.58
N ASP A 119 -17.94 18.26 -18.40
CA ASP A 119 -19.33 18.37 -17.98
C ASP A 119 -19.62 17.32 -16.90
N ILE A 120 -20.60 17.62 -16.04
CA ILE A 120 -20.95 16.70 -14.96
C ILE A 120 -21.62 15.46 -15.57
N PRO A 121 -21.02 14.25 -15.43
CA PRO A 121 -21.62 13.03 -15.97
C PRO A 121 -22.90 12.68 -15.19
N ILE A 122 -24.04 13.02 -15.76
CA ILE A 122 -25.38 12.84 -15.14
C ILE A 122 -25.73 11.37 -14.86
N THR A 123 -25.08 10.44 -15.53
CA THR A 123 -25.22 8.99 -15.27
C THR A 123 -24.52 8.53 -13.99
N ILE A 124 -23.64 9.37 -13.44
CA ILE A 124 -22.83 9.05 -12.25
C ILE A 124 -23.17 9.98 -11.10
N PHE A 125 -23.43 11.25 -11.38
CA PHE A 125 -23.63 12.29 -10.38
C PHE A 125 -24.96 13.01 -10.56
N HIS A 126 -25.51 13.52 -9.47
CA HIS A 126 -26.60 14.48 -9.46
C HIS A 126 -26.04 15.90 -9.71
N PRO A 127 -26.35 16.55 -10.85
CA PRO A 127 -25.73 17.83 -11.23
C PRO A 127 -25.93 18.94 -10.20
N GLU A 128 -27.08 18.92 -9.51
CA GLU A 128 -27.40 19.90 -8.47
C GLU A 128 -26.49 19.80 -7.23
N LYS A 129 -25.84 18.64 -7.02
CA LYS A 129 -24.93 18.39 -5.88
C LYS A 129 -23.47 18.64 -6.21
N ILE A 130 -23.12 18.84 -7.47
CA ILE A 130 -21.73 18.97 -7.91
C ILE A 130 -21.47 20.39 -8.40
N SER A 131 -20.37 20.99 -7.93
CA SER A 131 -19.89 22.29 -8.39
C SER A 131 -19.10 22.18 -9.68
N LYS A 132 -18.25 21.17 -9.79
CA LYS A 132 -17.37 20.98 -10.95
C LYS A 132 -16.78 19.56 -11.01
N CYS A 133 -16.54 19.09 -12.23
CA CYS A 133 -15.90 17.79 -12.50
C CYS A 133 -14.62 17.95 -13.32
N TYR A 134 -13.67 17.07 -13.04
CA TYR A 134 -12.40 17.01 -13.75
C TYR A 134 -12.04 15.57 -14.08
N VAL A 135 -11.48 15.34 -15.25
CA VAL A 135 -10.75 14.11 -15.58
C VAL A 135 -9.29 14.33 -15.26
N VAL A 136 -8.68 13.33 -14.62
CA VAL A 136 -7.26 13.31 -14.31
C VAL A 136 -6.61 12.03 -14.84
N ASN A 137 -5.33 12.13 -15.21
CA ASN A 137 -4.57 11.00 -15.69
C ASN A 137 -3.86 10.27 -14.53
N GLU A 138 -4.66 9.70 -13.62
CA GLU A 138 -4.15 8.75 -12.62
C GLU A 138 -4.35 7.32 -13.14
N GLY A 139 -3.37 6.44 -12.86
CA GLY A 139 -3.49 5.04 -13.17
C GLY A 139 -4.28 4.26 -12.11
N VAL A 140 -4.70 3.08 -12.48
CA VAL A 140 -5.25 2.07 -11.57
C VAL A 140 -4.34 0.86 -11.63
N TYR A 141 -3.83 0.38 -10.50
CA TYR A 141 -3.00 -0.81 -10.55
C TYR A 141 -3.81 -2.09 -10.43
N ASN A 142 -3.42 -3.04 -11.26
CA ASN A 142 -4.04 -4.35 -11.31
C ASN A 142 -3.42 -5.24 -10.23
N PHE A 143 -4.23 -5.61 -9.24
CA PHE A 143 -3.79 -6.46 -8.13
C PHE A 143 -3.18 -7.79 -8.60
N PHE A 144 -3.79 -8.44 -9.60
CA PHE A 144 -3.31 -9.74 -10.09
C PHE A 144 -1.97 -9.61 -10.82
N LYS A 145 -1.77 -8.55 -11.60
CA LYS A 145 -0.48 -8.25 -12.24
C LYS A 145 0.60 -7.99 -11.18
N ILE A 146 0.30 -7.21 -10.12
CA ILE A 146 1.22 -6.98 -8.99
C ILE A 146 1.55 -8.29 -8.28
N LYS A 147 0.53 -9.09 -7.94
CA LYS A 147 0.70 -10.40 -7.29
C LYS A 147 1.61 -11.31 -8.11
N SER A 148 1.36 -11.45 -9.42
CA SER A 148 2.20 -12.25 -10.32
C SER A 148 3.63 -11.73 -10.40
N ALA A 149 3.83 -10.42 -10.51
CA ALA A 149 5.16 -9.82 -10.55
C ALA A 149 5.95 -10.06 -9.26
N ILE A 150 5.30 -9.97 -8.10
CA ILE A 150 5.91 -10.24 -6.79
C ILE A 150 6.26 -11.71 -6.66
N ILE A 151 5.32 -12.63 -6.94
CA ILE A 151 5.55 -14.07 -6.83
C ILE A 151 6.74 -14.48 -7.72
N LYS A 152 6.78 -14.04 -8.99
CA LYS A 152 7.90 -14.31 -9.89
C LYS A 152 9.25 -13.88 -9.30
N ARG A 153 9.32 -12.69 -8.70
CA ARG A 153 10.56 -12.19 -8.09
C ARG A 153 10.95 -12.94 -6.82
N VAL A 154 9.98 -13.30 -5.99
CA VAL A 154 10.21 -14.09 -4.77
C VAL A 154 10.72 -15.47 -5.11
N VAL A 155 10.11 -16.15 -6.09
CA VAL A 155 10.55 -17.49 -6.55
C VAL A 155 11.96 -17.44 -7.11
N ASN A 156 12.30 -16.38 -7.84
CA ASN A 156 13.66 -16.19 -8.37
C ASN A 156 14.70 -15.84 -7.31
N SER A 157 14.27 -15.42 -6.12
CA SER A 157 15.14 -15.06 -5.01
C SER A 157 15.35 -16.27 -4.10
N LYS A 158 16.40 -17.07 -4.35
CA LYS A 158 16.68 -18.34 -3.68
C LYS A 158 16.82 -18.24 -2.14
N ASN A 159 17.02 -17.04 -1.61
CA ASN A 159 17.22 -16.76 -0.19
C ASN A 159 15.99 -16.17 0.52
N ILE A 160 14.82 -16.07 -0.15
CA ILE A 160 13.57 -15.64 0.48
C ILE A 160 12.74 -16.87 0.83
N LYS A 161 12.32 -17.00 2.10
CA LYS A 161 11.40 -18.02 2.60
C LYS A 161 10.15 -17.37 3.15
N ILE A 162 8.98 -17.79 2.67
CA ILE A 162 7.67 -17.32 3.18
C ILE A 162 7.11 -18.38 4.12
N ILE A 163 6.77 -17.97 5.33
CA ILE A 163 6.21 -18.81 6.40
C ILE A 163 4.82 -18.25 6.70
N LYS A 164 3.80 -19.01 6.34
CA LYS A 164 2.39 -18.62 6.43
C LYS A 164 1.70 -19.25 7.64
N ASN A 165 0.52 -18.72 7.99
CA ASN A 165 -0.28 -19.17 9.15
C ASN A 165 0.49 -19.03 10.47
N ILE A 166 1.36 -18.04 10.56
CA ILE A 166 2.14 -17.77 11.77
C ILE A 166 1.78 -16.39 12.30
N ASN A 167 1.27 -16.39 13.52
CA ASN A 167 1.15 -15.17 14.31
C ASN A 167 2.40 -14.99 15.16
N ILE A 168 3.04 -13.85 15.04
CA ILE A 168 4.19 -13.52 15.88
C ILE A 168 3.65 -13.09 17.25
N ASN A 169 4.02 -13.81 18.31
CA ASN A 169 3.56 -13.54 19.66
C ASN A 169 4.24 -12.29 20.24
N SER A 170 5.56 -12.23 20.05
CA SER A 170 6.35 -11.09 20.51
C SER A 170 7.60 -10.90 19.66
N PHE A 171 8.07 -9.67 19.53
CA PHE A 171 9.44 -9.37 19.21
C PHE A 171 9.94 -8.27 20.16
N VAL A 172 11.18 -8.39 20.58
CA VAL A 172 11.81 -7.44 21.48
C VAL A 172 12.84 -6.65 20.69
N ASP A 173 12.62 -5.35 20.62
CA ASP A 173 13.42 -4.39 19.83
C ASP A 173 14.92 -4.47 20.13
N GLN A 174 15.27 -4.78 21.40
CA GLN A 174 16.66 -4.83 21.84
C GLN A 174 17.35 -6.18 21.57
N ASN A 175 16.59 -7.27 21.46
CA ASN A 175 17.16 -8.63 21.46
C ASN A 175 17.18 -9.28 20.07
N LYS A 176 16.65 -8.61 19.03
CA LYS A 176 16.68 -9.07 17.65
C LYS A 176 16.19 -10.51 17.43
N PHE A 177 15.22 -10.97 18.22
CA PHE A 177 14.57 -12.25 18.03
C PHE A 177 13.06 -12.10 17.91
N ILE A 178 12.43 -13.09 17.32
CA ILE A 178 10.96 -13.25 17.30
C ILE A 178 10.58 -14.55 18.02
N GLU A 179 9.39 -14.55 18.62
CA GLU A 179 8.77 -15.74 19.19
C GLU A 179 7.46 -16.02 18.48
N TYR A 180 7.25 -17.26 18.09
CA TYR A 180 6.03 -17.69 17.40
C TYR A 180 5.72 -19.16 17.67
N LEU A 181 4.45 -19.53 17.52
CA LEU A 181 4.00 -20.91 17.60
C LEU A 181 4.07 -21.57 16.22
N SER A 182 4.65 -22.75 16.15
CA SER A 182 4.60 -23.65 15.00
C SER A 182 3.96 -24.98 15.46
N GLY A 183 2.68 -25.15 15.17
CA GLY A 183 1.87 -26.14 15.87
C GLY A 183 1.80 -25.82 17.36
N ASN A 184 2.10 -26.79 18.22
CA ASN A 184 2.13 -26.63 19.69
C ASN A 184 3.50 -26.23 20.25
N LYS A 185 4.50 -26.00 19.38
CA LYS A 185 5.87 -25.69 19.82
C LYS A 185 6.13 -24.20 19.73
N LEU A 186 6.53 -23.59 20.85
CA LEU A 186 7.06 -22.22 20.85
C LEU A 186 8.47 -22.22 20.27
N ILE A 187 8.66 -21.41 19.25
CA ILE A 187 9.95 -21.22 18.57
C ILE A 187 10.45 -19.81 18.86
N LYS A 188 11.70 -19.73 19.25
CA LYS A 188 12.46 -18.48 19.35
C LYS A 188 13.53 -18.48 18.26
N GLU A 189 13.60 -17.42 17.47
CA GLU A 189 14.54 -17.33 16.36
C GLU A 189 15.18 -15.95 16.27
N ASP A 190 16.53 -15.94 16.21
CA ASP A 190 17.32 -14.70 16.15
C ASP A 190 17.52 -14.22 14.72
N PHE A 191 17.55 -12.89 14.55
CA PHE A 191 17.79 -12.20 13.30
C PHE A 191 18.74 -11.02 13.49
N ASP A 192 19.46 -10.62 12.45
CA ASP A 192 20.26 -9.40 12.46
C ASP A 192 19.39 -8.16 12.33
N ILE A 193 18.27 -8.27 11.57
CA ILE A 193 17.29 -7.19 11.34
C ILE A 193 15.88 -7.77 11.40
N ILE A 194 14.97 -7.08 12.06
CA ILE A 194 13.53 -7.36 12.07
C ILE A 194 12.81 -6.15 11.47
N ILE A 195 11.98 -6.39 10.46
CA ILE A 195 11.19 -5.37 9.78
C ILE A 195 9.72 -5.64 10.04
N ASN A 196 9.05 -4.70 10.70
CA ASN A 196 7.61 -4.75 10.93
C ASN A 196 6.87 -4.09 9.76
N ALA A 197 6.20 -4.90 8.94
CA ALA A 197 5.39 -4.48 7.79
C ALA A 197 3.91 -4.90 7.94
N THR A 198 3.42 -4.92 9.18
CA THR A 198 2.08 -5.44 9.53
C THR A 198 0.94 -4.45 9.34
N TYR A 199 1.21 -3.22 8.90
CA TYR A 199 0.24 -2.15 8.65
C TYR A 199 -0.60 -1.83 9.91
N ASP A 200 -1.88 -2.24 9.97
CA ASP A 200 -2.76 -2.06 11.12
C ASP A 200 -2.25 -2.77 12.40
N GLY A 201 -1.51 -3.83 12.24
CA GLY A 201 -0.88 -4.57 13.32
C GLY A 201 0.45 -3.99 13.82
N ILE A 202 0.87 -2.82 13.35
CA ILE A 202 2.21 -2.28 13.66
C ILE A 202 2.45 -2.12 15.17
N ASN A 203 1.42 -1.80 15.93
CA ASN A 203 1.49 -1.64 17.38
C ASN A 203 1.33 -2.95 18.18
N SER A 204 0.87 -4.03 17.53
CA SER A 204 0.48 -5.27 18.22
C SER A 204 1.67 -5.96 18.93
N HIS A 205 2.87 -5.72 18.42
CA HIS A 205 4.10 -6.37 18.90
C HIS A 205 5.04 -5.39 19.60
N ILE A 206 4.64 -4.13 19.80
CA ILE A 206 5.44 -3.13 20.50
C ILE A 206 5.10 -3.17 21.98
N LEU A 207 6.03 -3.66 22.80
CA LEU A 207 5.82 -3.83 24.24
C LEU A 207 5.79 -2.49 25.00
N LYS A 208 6.60 -1.50 24.58
CA LYS A 208 6.66 -0.18 25.26
C LYS A 208 5.66 0.78 24.63
N THR A 209 4.71 1.27 25.44
CA THR A 209 3.66 2.20 25.00
C THR A 209 4.19 3.48 24.36
N LYS A 210 5.32 4.01 24.83
CA LYS A 210 5.98 5.21 24.28
C LYS A 210 6.46 5.05 22.83
N ASN A 211 6.64 3.83 22.37
CA ASN A 211 7.08 3.53 21.00
C ASN A 211 5.90 3.20 20.06
N LYS A 212 4.68 3.18 20.60
CA LYS A 212 3.49 2.93 19.78
C LYS A 212 3.17 4.15 18.91
N ILE A 213 2.81 3.86 17.66
CA ILE A 213 2.36 4.87 16.71
C ILE A 213 0.89 5.17 17.00
N ASN A 214 0.54 6.46 17.07
CA ASN A 214 -0.87 6.84 17.16
C ASN A 214 -1.55 6.56 15.82
N MET A 215 -2.56 5.68 15.83
CA MET A 215 -3.27 5.21 14.63
C MET A 215 -4.70 5.74 14.65
N GLU A 216 -5.10 6.38 13.56
CA GLU A 216 -6.49 6.76 13.31
C GLU A 216 -7.08 5.79 12.27
N TYR A 217 -8.22 5.18 12.61
CA TYR A 217 -8.91 4.23 11.75
C TYR A 217 -10.13 4.89 11.13
N ASN A 218 -10.15 4.95 9.80
CA ASN A 218 -11.29 5.43 9.04
C ASN A 218 -11.95 4.29 8.28
N LEU A 219 -13.25 4.09 8.51
CA LEU A 219 -14.05 3.16 7.72
C LEU A 219 -14.34 3.79 6.35
N GLN A 220 -13.99 3.08 5.28
CA GLN A 220 -14.33 3.45 3.90
C GLN A 220 -15.22 2.39 3.29
N GLU A 221 -16.40 2.81 2.85
CA GLU A 221 -17.31 1.96 2.10
C GLU A 221 -16.93 1.98 0.61
N MET A 222 -16.68 0.80 0.04
CA MET A 222 -16.42 0.64 -1.39
C MET A 222 -17.71 0.25 -2.10
N CYS A 223 -18.11 0.99 -3.14
CA CYS A 223 -19.27 0.66 -3.94
C CYS A 223 -19.12 -0.72 -4.59
N LYS A 224 -20.18 -1.56 -4.52
CA LYS A 224 -20.21 -2.93 -5.05
C LYS A 224 -19.86 -3.03 -6.55
N HIS A 225 -20.11 -2.00 -7.33
CA HIS A 225 -19.76 -1.97 -8.75
C HIS A 225 -18.25 -2.00 -9.04
N ALA A 226 -17.42 -1.39 -8.19
CA ALA A 226 -15.97 -1.47 -8.33
C ALA A 226 -15.44 -2.88 -8.01
N TRP A 227 -16.14 -3.62 -7.14
CA TRP A 227 -15.78 -4.99 -6.75
C TRP A 227 -16.00 -6.02 -7.87
N ASN A 228 -17.12 -5.93 -8.60
CA ASN A 228 -17.44 -6.86 -9.68
C ASN A 228 -16.49 -6.74 -10.88
N TYR A 229 -15.90 -5.56 -11.09
CA TYR A 229 -14.89 -5.35 -12.14
C TYR A 229 -13.57 -6.07 -11.86
N GLN A 230 -13.22 -6.31 -10.60
CA GLN A 230 -11.99 -6.99 -10.22
C GLN A 230 -12.07 -8.53 -10.30
N GLN A 231 -13.28 -9.11 -10.38
CA GLN A 231 -13.48 -10.56 -10.43
C GLN A 231 -13.53 -11.12 -11.86
N ASN A 232 -13.69 -10.28 -12.87
CA ASN A 232 -13.87 -10.70 -14.26
C ASN A 232 -12.60 -10.56 -15.14
N TYR A 233 -11.42 -10.35 -14.53
CA TYR A 233 -10.13 -10.30 -15.24
C TYR A 233 -9.07 -11.15 -14.56
#